data_e39b5e312f2515eaa669d66e34fde1e5
#
_entry.id   e39b5e312f2515eaa669d66e34fde1e5
#
_cell.length_a   1.000
_cell.length_b   1.000
_cell.length_c   1.000
_cell.angle_alpha   90.00
_cell.angle_beta   90.00
_cell.angle_gamma   90.00
#
_symmetry.space_group_name_H-M   'P 1'
#
loop_
_entity.id
_entity.type
_entity.pdbx_description
1 polymer ?
#
loop_
_entity_poly.entity_id
_entity_poly.type
_entity_poly.pdbx_seq_one_letter_code
_entity_poly.pdbx_strand_id
1 'polypeptide(L)'
;MSDQAKAEEIVSIPEHGEFALCTAVNITAHGVYVTLDEYDRMRGFLHVSEIATGRVRHIERFVRISQRLVVKVTRVNVGRKEVDVSLRQVTGDDKKRKLLQVKRDDKAKGMLDIAKTRLNIPEVEDRDFRLVLTEKFGSTYDALEEVVRRGPAALEGLKLSSEYIATISEISKEKMTIPSVFVNGIVEITNSASNGVEVIKDALIKSEKAAPDGTRLQVTYQGSSRYMFVVTAENYKLADKILNASFDVAAKALGKKGSLTSMKGDQARKT
;
A
#
# COMPACT_ATOMS: atom_id res chain seq x y z
N MET A 1 8.94 -19.99 -44.80
CA MET A 1 10.20 -19.45 -44.26
C MET A 1 9.85 -18.53 -43.14
N SER A 2 10.16 -18.98 -42.00
CA SER A 2 9.74 -18.59 -40.68
C SER A 2 10.41 -17.30 -40.23
N ASP A 3 9.65 -16.22 -40.08
CA ASP A 3 10.01 -15.08 -39.24
C ASP A 3 9.41 -15.31 -37.85
N GLN A 4 10.14 -16.03 -37.03
CA GLN A 4 10.00 -15.98 -35.61
C GLN A 4 10.60 -14.65 -35.14
N ALA A 5 9.78 -13.61 -35.11
CA ALA A 5 10.10 -12.39 -34.37
C ALA A 5 10.29 -12.79 -32.91
N LYS A 6 11.57 -12.86 -32.50
CA LYS A 6 11.98 -12.83 -31.10
C LYS A 6 11.25 -11.67 -30.44
N ALA A 7 10.27 -11.99 -29.61
CA ALA A 7 9.79 -11.05 -28.58
C ALA A 7 11.03 -10.75 -27.70
N GLU A 8 11.64 -9.61 -27.92
CA GLU A 8 12.66 -9.07 -27.02
C GLU A 8 11.99 -8.90 -25.66
N GLU A 9 12.25 -9.86 -24.79
CA GLU A 9 12.05 -9.72 -23.36
C GLU A 9 12.79 -8.44 -22.97
N ILE A 10 12.05 -7.39 -22.60
CA ILE A 10 12.63 -6.19 -22.02
C ILE A 10 13.15 -6.63 -20.65
N VAL A 11 14.37 -7.16 -20.64
CA VAL A 11 15.08 -7.45 -19.40
C VAL A 11 15.29 -6.10 -18.73
N SER A 12 14.50 -5.82 -17.71
CA SER A 12 14.67 -4.62 -16.91
C SER A 12 16.06 -4.70 -16.27
N ILE A 13 16.93 -3.76 -16.64
CA ILE A 13 18.29 -3.66 -16.10
C ILE A 13 18.21 -2.69 -14.93
N PRO A 14 18.79 -3.04 -13.76
CA PRO A 14 18.77 -2.13 -12.62
C PRO A 14 19.58 -0.86 -12.90
N GLU A 15 19.15 0.25 -12.36
CA GLU A 15 19.85 1.52 -12.48
C GLU A 15 20.94 1.66 -11.41
N HIS A 16 21.96 2.50 -11.71
CA HIS A 16 22.98 2.83 -10.73
C HIS A 16 22.36 3.56 -9.53
N GLY A 17 22.68 3.08 -8.33
CA GLY A 17 22.16 3.65 -7.08
C GLY A 17 20.81 3.07 -6.63
N GLU A 18 20.19 2.21 -7.41
CA GLU A 18 18.94 1.55 -7.07
C GLU A 18 19.13 0.50 -5.98
N PHE A 19 18.09 0.33 -5.14
CA PHE A 19 18.02 -0.75 -4.15
C PHE A 19 17.33 -1.96 -4.75
N ALA A 20 18.00 -3.11 -4.71
CA ALA A 20 17.48 -4.38 -5.22
C ALA A 20 17.46 -5.46 -4.15
N LEU A 21 16.51 -6.39 -4.26
CA LEU A 21 16.52 -7.63 -3.48
C LEU A 21 17.35 -8.66 -4.21
N CYS A 22 18.29 -9.29 -3.50
CA CYS A 22 19.14 -10.35 -4.06
C CYS A 22 19.23 -11.55 -3.11
N THR A 23 19.53 -12.70 -3.70
CA THR A 23 19.81 -13.95 -2.97
C THR A 23 21.28 -14.32 -3.12
N ALA A 24 21.97 -14.57 -1.99
CA ALA A 24 23.36 -15.02 -1.99
C ALA A 24 23.47 -16.45 -2.49
N VAL A 25 24.27 -16.67 -3.54
CA VAL A 25 24.42 -17.98 -4.19
C VAL A 25 25.71 -18.67 -3.74
N ASN A 26 26.82 -17.93 -3.76
CA ASN A 26 28.14 -18.51 -3.45
C ASN A 26 29.03 -17.51 -2.73
N ILE A 27 29.78 -17.97 -1.76
CA ILE A 27 30.73 -17.17 -0.97
C ILE A 27 32.16 -17.55 -1.36
N THR A 28 32.97 -16.56 -1.69
CA THR A 28 34.39 -16.72 -2.04
C THR A 28 35.26 -15.87 -1.12
N ALA A 29 36.58 -16.04 -1.18
CA ALA A 29 37.50 -15.23 -0.40
C ALA A 29 37.45 -13.72 -0.72
N HIS A 30 37.03 -13.35 -1.92
CA HIS A 30 37.01 -11.97 -2.40
C HIS A 30 35.63 -11.29 -2.29
N GLY A 31 34.57 -12.05 -2.06
CA GLY A 31 33.21 -11.53 -2.00
C GLY A 31 32.13 -12.61 -2.15
N VAL A 32 30.92 -12.17 -2.40
CA VAL A 32 29.73 -13.02 -2.51
C VAL A 32 29.11 -12.85 -3.90
N TYR A 33 28.86 -13.94 -4.59
CA TYR A 33 28.04 -13.95 -5.77
C TYR A 33 26.58 -13.99 -5.36
N VAL A 34 25.82 -13.07 -5.91
CA VAL A 34 24.38 -12.90 -5.64
C VAL A 34 23.59 -12.96 -6.93
N THR A 35 22.33 -13.28 -6.86
CA THR A 35 21.36 -13.14 -7.97
C THR A 35 20.32 -12.12 -7.56
N LEU A 36 20.02 -11.17 -8.46
CA LEU A 36 18.97 -10.17 -8.23
C LEU A 36 17.61 -10.81 -8.52
N ASP A 37 16.76 -10.90 -7.49
CA ASP A 37 15.47 -11.60 -7.57
C ASP A 37 14.45 -10.86 -8.44
N GLU A 38 14.57 -9.53 -8.56
CA GLU A 38 13.66 -8.66 -9.31
C GLU A 38 14.05 -8.47 -10.79
N TYR A 39 15.26 -8.89 -11.20
CA TYR A 39 15.84 -8.66 -12.52
C TYR A 39 16.25 -9.96 -13.22
N ASP A 40 15.30 -10.83 -13.44
CA ASP A 40 15.49 -12.11 -14.14
C ASP A 40 16.71 -12.92 -13.64
N ARG A 41 16.90 -12.91 -12.31
CA ARG A 41 18.05 -13.56 -11.65
C ARG A 41 19.41 -13.13 -12.21
N MET A 42 19.52 -11.85 -12.60
CA MET A 42 20.78 -11.27 -13.06
C MET A 42 21.89 -11.50 -12.03
N ARG A 43 23.07 -11.84 -12.50
CA ARG A 43 24.22 -12.09 -11.62
C ARG A 43 24.76 -10.80 -11.06
N GLY A 44 24.99 -10.80 -9.76
CA GLY A 44 25.65 -9.69 -9.04
C GLY A 44 26.87 -10.16 -8.28
N PHE A 45 27.79 -9.22 -8.04
CA PHE A 45 28.95 -9.45 -7.21
C PHE A 45 29.02 -8.44 -6.07
N LEU A 46 29.07 -8.94 -4.85
CA LEU A 46 29.25 -8.17 -3.63
C LEU A 46 30.71 -8.32 -3.15
N HIS A 47 31.52 -7.33 -3.45
CA HIS A 47 32.94 -7.35 -3.05
C HIS A 47 33.09 -7.29 -1.53
N VAL A 48 34.15 -7.91 -0.97
CA VAL A 48 34.39 -7.97 0.49
C VAL A 48 34.42 -6.60 1.15
N SER A 49 34.95 -5.55 0.47
CA SER A 49 34.99 -4.17 0.98
C SER A 49 33.61 -3.48 1.04
N GLU A 50 32.63 -4.02 0.33
CA GLU A 50 31.26 -3.49 0.24
C GLU A 50 30.26 -4.25 1.16
N ILE A 51 30.75 -5.22 1.95
CA ILE A 51 29.91 -5.97 2.91
C ILE A 51 29.66 -5.14 4.17
N ALA A 52 30.72 -4.60 4.77
CA ALA A 52 30.62 -3.83 6.01
C ALA A 52 31.71 -2.74 6.10
N THR A 53 31.49 -1.79 7.00
CA THR A 53 32.49 -0.79 7.36
C THR A 53 33.60 -1.43 8.18
N GLY A 54 34.84 -1.48 7.63
CA GLY A 54 35.99 -2.05 8.27
C GLY A 54 36.49 -3.34 7.62
N ARG A 55 37.51 -3.97 8.23
CA ARG A 55 38.16 -5.18 7.68
C ARG A 55 37.31 -6.42 7.93
N VAL A 56 36.70 -6.97 6.90
CA VAL A 56 35.96 -8.23 6.95
C VAL A 56 36.96 -9.39 6.81
N ARG A 57 37.15 -10.17 7.86
CA ARG A 57 38.01 -11.39 7.84
C ARG A 57 37.21 -12.64 7.48
N HIS A 58 35.96 -12.72 7.89
CA HIS A 58 35.05 -13.86 7.68
C HIS A 58 33.74 -13.36 7.10
N ILE A 59 33.54 -13.58 5.82
CA ILE A 59 32.32 -13.14 5.08
C ILE A 59 31.08 -13.86 5.59
N GLU A 60 31.22 -15.14 5.96
CA GLU A 60 30.13 -16.01 6.45
C GLU A 60 29.42 -15.50 7.72
N ARG A 61 30.06 -14.59 8.47
CA ARG A 61 29.45 -13.95 9.64
C ARG A 61 28.43 -12.87 9.25
N PHE A 62 28.53 -12.31 8.06
CA PHE A 62 27.71 -11.22 7.55
C PHE A 62 26.66 -11.70 6.55
N VAL A 63 27.00 -12.73 5.74
CA VAL A 63 26.15 -13.22 4.67
C VAL A 63 26.19 -14.76 4.69
N ARG A 64 25.00 -15.37 4.58
CA ARG A 64 24.86 -16.84 4.47
C ARG A 64 24.38 -17.19 3.07
N ILE A 65 24.73 -18.38 2.59
CA ILE A 65 24.22 -18.93 1.32
C ILE A 65 22.69 -19.04 1.41
N SER A 66 22.03 -18.74 0.31
CA SER A 66 20.55 -18.67 0.17
C SER A 66 19.89 -17.58 1.03
N GLN A 67 20.66 -16.66 1.61
CA GLN A 67 20.11 -15.53 2.35
C GLN A 67 19.64 -14.44 1.37
N ARG A 68 18.42 -13.94 1.58
CA ARG A 68 17.91 -12.76 0.90
C ARG A 68 18.42 -11.48 1.55
N LEU A 69 18.98 -10.59 0.74
CA LEU A 69 19.60 -9.33 1.16
C LEU A 69 19.10 -8.18 0.31
N VAL A 70 18.94 -7.03 0.92
CA VAL A 70 18.75 -5.78 0.18
C VAL A 70 20.10 -5.15 -0.03
N VAL A 71 20.42 -4.86 -1.27
CA VAL A 71 21.69 -4.29 -1.71
C VAL A 71 21.45 -3.04 -2.55
N LYS A 72 22.45 -2.19 -2.62
CA LYS A 72 22.47 -1.03 -3.51
C LYS A 72 23.33 -1.32 -4.73
N VAL A 73 22.82 -1.04 -5.91
CA VAL A 73 23.53 -1.21 -7.17
C VAL A 73 24.59 -0.11 -7.30
N THR A 74 25.86 -0.50 -7.42
CA THR A 74 26.99 0.45 -7.54
C THR A 74 27.53 0.55 -8.95
N ARG A 75 27.41 -0.51 -9.74
CA ARG A 75 27.85 -0.52 -11.14
C ARG A 75 27.05 -1.54 -11.92
N VAL A 76 26.70 -1.20 -13.14
CA VAL A 76 25.98 -2.10 -14.06
C VAL A 76 26.83 -2.32 -15.32
N ASN A 77 27.06 -3.57 -15.65
CA ASN A 77 27.72 -3.97 -16.89
C ASN A 77 26.72 -4.64 -17.81
N VAL A 78 26.12 -3.85 -18.67
CA VAL A 78 25.06 -4.30 -19.60
C VAL A 78 25.58 -5.40 -20.54
N GLY A 79 26.82 -5.28 -21.03
CA GLY A 79 27.40 -6.24 -21.97
C GLY A 79 27.62 -7.64 -21.40
N ARG A 80 27.92 -7.76 -20.10
CA ARG A 80 28.12 -9.04 -19.40
C ARG A 80 26.90 -9.48 -18.60
N LYS A 81 25.85 -8.65 -18.52
CA LYS A 81 24.69 -8.87 -17.63
C LYS A 81 25.12 -9.12 -16.19
N GLU A 82 26.10 -8.33 -15.70
CA GLU A 82 26.65 -8.42 -14.35
C GLU A 82 26.51 -7.09 -13.64
N VAL A 83 26.29 -7.14 -12.32
CA VAL A 83 26.08 -5.95 -11.50
C VAL A 83 26.96 -6.01 -10.26
N ASP A 84 27.68 -4.93 -9.96
CA ASP A 84 28.35 -4.79 -8.68
C ASP A 84 27.40 -4.16 -7.67
N VAL A 85 27.35 -4.74 -6.47
CA VAL A 85 26.42 -4.34 -5.42
C VAL A 85 27.11 -4.08 -4.10
N SER A 86 26.50 -3.22 -3.28
CA SER A 86 26.97 -2.87 -1.94
C SER A 86 25.92 -3.15 -0.88
N LEU A 87 26.31 -3.79 0.20
CA LEU A 87 25.52 -3.95 1.40
C LEU A 87 25.81 -2.82 2.40
N ARG A 88 27.05 -2.31 2.38
CA ARG A 88 27.51 -1.24 3.27
C ARG A 88 26.76 0.08 3.09
N GLN A 89 26.34 0.37 1.86
CA GLN A 89 25.62 1.60 1.51
C GLN A 89 24.12 1.54 1.76
N VAL A 90 23.60 0.43 2.34
CA VAL A 90 22.18 0.23 2.65
C VAL A 90 21.93 0.58 4.10
N THR A 91 21.09 1.57 4.36
CA THR A 91 20.66 1.90 5.72
C THR A 91 19.57 0.97 6.21
N GLY A 92 19.33 0.93 7.53
CA GLY A 92 18.23 0.14 8.10
C GLY A 92 16.86 0.55 7.57
N ASP A 93 16.66 1.82 7.31
CA ASP A 93 15.40 2.36 6.78
C ASP A 93 15.21 2.05 5.29
N ASP A 94 16.29 2.11 4.50
CA ASP A 94 16.25 1.68 3.09
C ASP A 94 15.88 0.21 2.97
N LYS A 95 16.47 -0.64 3.82
CA LYS A 95 16.15 -2.07 3.88
C LYS A 95 14.67 -2.30 4.20
N LYS A 96 14.14 -1.62 5.21
CA LYS A 96 12.71 -1.73 5.58
C LYS A 96 11.80 -1.28 4.44
N ARG A 97 12.12 -0.13 3.82
CA ARG A 97 11.36 0.45 2.70
C ARG A 97 11.33 -0.51 1.51
N LYS A 98 12.50 -1.02 1.09
CA LYS A 98 12.59 -1.96 -0.04
C LYS A 98 11.87 -3.27 0.23
N LEU A 99 12.02 -3.84 1.43
CA LEU A 99 11.30 -5.06 1.80
C LEU A 99 9.79 -4.88 1.83
N LEU A 100 9.31 -3.70 2.24
CA LEU A 100 7.88 -3.38 2.19
C LEU A 100 7.39 -3.26 0.74
N GLN A 101 8.17 -2.61 -0.12
CA GLN A 101 7.87 -2.49 -1.55
C GLN A 101 7.77 -3.87 -2.20
N VAL A 102 8.77 -4.72 -2.03
CA VAL A 102 8.77 -6.09 -2.60
C VAL A 102 7.56 -6.90 -2.11
N LYS A 103 7.21 -6.82 -0.81
CA LYS A 103 6.01 -7.49 -0.30
C LYS A 103 4.71 -6.97 -0.93
N ARG A 104 4.62 -5.67 -1.22
CA ARG A 104 3.48 -5.08 -1.94
C ARG A 104 3.41 -5.59 -3.38
N ASP A 105 4.54 -5.60 -4.06
CA ASP A 105 4.63 -6.06 -5.45
C ASP A 105 4.31 -7.56 -5.56
N ASP A 106 4.82 -8.39 -4.66
CA ASP A 106 4.50 -9.82 -4.59
C ASP A 106 3.00 -10.06 -4.34
N LYS A 107 2.40 -9.26 -3.44
CA LYS A 107 0.97 -9.34 -3.15
C LYS A 107 0.13 -8.94 -4.38
N ALA A 108 0.52 -7.86 -5.07
CA ALA A 108 -0.15 -7.42 -6.30
C ALA A 108 -0.05 -8.47 -7.40
N LYS A 109 1.16 -9.03 -7.63
CA LYS A 109 1.36 -10.14 -8.58
C LYS A 109 0.42 -11.31 -8.27
N GLY A 110 0.40 -11.77 -7.02
CA GLY A 110 -0.47 -12.88 -6.64
C GLY A 110 -1.96 -12.62 -6.87
N MET A 111 -2.44 -11.39 -6.71
CA MET A 111 -3.82 -11.04 -7.00
C MET A 111 -4.11 -11.02 -8.51
N LEU A 112 -3.20 -10.47 -9.30
CA LEU A 112 -3.31 -10.48 -10.76
C LEU A 112 -3.23 -11.90 -11.34
N ASP A 113 -2.38 -12.76 -10.80
CA ASP A 113 -2.29 -14.17 -11.20
C ASP A 113 -3.59 -14.94 -10.93
N ILE A 114 -4.30 -14.62 -9.85
CA ILE A 114 -5.63 -15.17 -9.57
C ILE A 114 -6.65 -14.67 -10.60
N ALA A 115 -6.62 -13.37 -10.95
CA ALA A 115 -7.48 -12.81 -11.97
C ALA A 115 -7.21 -13.45 -13.34
N LYS A 116 -5.94 -13.61 -13.73
CA LYS A 116 -5.49 -14.31 -14.92
C LYS A 116 -6.05 -15.73 -14.99
N THR A 117 -5.96 -16.46 -13.88
CA THR A 117 -6.42 -17.85 -13.81
C THR A 117 -7.95 -17.95 -13.88
N ARG A 118 -8.68 -17.05 -13.20
CA ARG A 118 -10.17 -17.03 -13.23
C ARG A 118 -10.73 -16.71 -14.62
N LEU A 119 -10.09 -15.80 -15.35
CA LEU A 119 -10.54 -15.34 -16.66
C LEU A 119 -9.86 -16.07 -17.82
N ASN A 120 -8.92 -16.97 -17.52
CA ASN A 120 -8.14 -17.71 -18.51
C ASN A 120 -7.46 -16.78 -19.56
N ILE A 121 -6.88 -15.68 -19.09
CA ILE A 121 -6.28 -14.65 -19.93
C ILE A 121 -4.92 -15.12 -20.48
N PRO A 122 -4.64 -14.92 -21.78
CA PRO A 122 -3.33 -15.18 -22.35
C PRO A 122 -2.23 -14.34 -21.68
N GLU A 123 -1.02 -14.88 -21.64
CA GLU A 123 0.12 -14.24 -20.96
C GLU A 123 0.50 -12.86 -21.53
N VAL A 124 0.29 -12.71 -22.85
CA VAL A 124 0.55 -11.44 -23.56
C VAL A 124 -0.40 -10.34 -23.09
N GLU A 125 -1.71 -10.63 -23.01
CA GLU A 125 -2.71 -9.66 -22.55
C GLU A 125 -2.54 -9.32 -21.07
N ASP A 126 -2.20 -10.28 -20.22
CA ASP A 126 -1.91 -10.04 -18.80
C ASP A 126 -0.72 -9.08 -18.62
N ARG A 127 0.32 -9.24 -19.44
CA ARG A 127 1.48 -8.36 -19.45
C ARG A 127 1.11 -6.93 -19.86
N ASP A 128 0.29 -6.78 -20.91
CA ASP A 128 -0.18 -5.47 -21.37
C ASP A 128 -1.06 -4.79 -20.30
N PHE A 129 -1.91 -5.55 -19.63
CA PHE A 129 -2.72 -5.03 -18.54
C PHE A 129 -1.87 -4.53 -17.36
N ARG A 130 -0.81 -5.27 -16.98
CA ARG A 130 0.13 -4.85 -15.95
C ARG A 130 0.88 -3.57 -16.33
N LEU A 131 1.30 -3.44 -17.58
CA LEU A 131 1.95 -2.24 -18.09
C LEU A 131 1.03 -1.02 -17.98
N VAL A 132 -0.20 -1.13 -18.46
CA VAL A 132 -1.19 -0.04 -18.39
C VAL A 132 -1.48 0.39 -16.95
N LEU A 133 -1.58 -0.56 -16.01
CA LEU A 133 -1.76 -0.25 -14.59
C LEU A 133 -0.54 0.48 -14.02
N THR A 134 0.66 0.03 -14.35
CA THR A 134 1.90 0.65 -13.85
C THR A 134 2.12 2.04 -14.41
N GLU A 135 1.84 2.27 -15.70
CA GLU A 135 1.95 3.59 -16.33
C GLU A 135 1.04 4.65 -15.69
N LYS A 136 -0.20 4.28 -15.35
CA LYS A 136 -1.16 5.25 -14.77
C LYS A 136 -0.96 5.49 -13.29
N PHE A 137 -0.63 4.47 -12.53
CA PHE A 137 -0.62 4.51 -11.05
C PHE A 137 0.78 4.44 -10.44
N GLY A 138 1.83 4.23 -11.25
CA GLY A 138 3.22 4.11 -10.81
C GLY A 138 3.58 2.71 -10.32
N SER A 139 2.64 1.98 -9.70
CA SER A 139 2.82 0.57 -9.36
C SER A 139 1.50 -0.20 -9.49
N THR A 140 1.60 -1.50 -9.75
CA THR A 140 0.43 -2.39 -9.79
C THR A 140 -0.28 -2.47 -8.43
N TYR A 141 0.46 -2.37 -7.34
CA TYR A 141 -0.12 -2.36 -5.99
C TYR A 141 -0.97 -1.11 -5.75
N ASP A 142 -0.45 0.07 -6.13
CA ASP A 142 -1.16 1.34 -5.97
C ASP A 142 -2.42 1.40 -6.83
N ALA A 143 -2.37 0.79 -8.04
CA ALA A 143 -3.56 0.62 -8.87
C ALA A 143 -4.65 -0.20 -8.16
N LEU A 144 -4.28 -1.34 -7.58
CA LEU A 144 -5.22 -2.19 -6.84
C LEU A 144 -5.74 -1.51 -5.56
N GLU A 145 -4.91 -0.75 -4.87
CA GLU A 145 -5.30 0.04 -3.70
C GLU A 145 -6.35 1.10 -4.09
N GLU A 146 -6.14 1.79 -5.22
CA GLU A 146 -7.10 2.78 -5.71
C GLU A 146 -8.43 2.15 -6.15
N VAL A 147 -8.38 0.93 -6.70
CA VAL A 147 -9.60 0.15 -7.00
C VAL A 147 -10.38 -0.21 -5.73
N VAL A 148 -9.71 -0.50 -4.64
CA VAL A 148 -10.39 -0.77 -3.35
C VAL A 148 -11.03 0.50 -2.80
N ARG A 149 -10.40 1.68 -3.00
CA ARG A 149 -10.88 2.99 -2.52
C ARG A 149 -12.08 3.49 -3.32
N ARG A 150 -11.95 3.55 -4.65
CA ARG A 150 -12.93 4.18 -5.55
C ARG A 150 -13.81 3.20 -6.30
N GLY A 151 -13.54 1.90 -6.13
CA GLY A 151 -14.24 0.86 -6.87
C GLY A 151 -13.78 0.77 -8.34
N PRO A 152 -14.58 0.09 -9.19
CA PRO A 152 -14.26 -0.11 -10.62
C PRO A 152 -14.01 1.18 -11.40
N ALA A 153 -14.64 2.29 -10.98
CA ALA A 153 -14.49 3.61 -11.61
C ALA A 153 -13.03 4.11 -11.65
N ALA A 154 -12.17 3.65 -10.75
CA ALA A 154 -10.74 3.99 -10.77
C ALA A 154 -10.02 3.52 -12.05
N LEU A 155 -10.50 2.44 -12.65
CA LEU A 155 -9.94 1.86 -13.87
C LEU A 155 -10.69 2.28 -15.14
N GLU A 156 -11.72 3.11 -15.04
CA GLU A 156 -12.41 3.66 -16.21
C GLU A 156 -11.46 4.49 -17.07
N GLY A 157 -11.58 4.35 -18.39
CA GLY A 157 -10.72 5.03 -19.36
C GLY A 157 -9.40 4.29 -19.64
N LEU A 158 -9.13 3.15 -19.00
CA LEU A 158 -8.05 2.25 -19.39
C LEU A 158 -8.55 1.26 -20.44
N LYS A 159 -7.64 0.84 -21.32
CA LYS A 159 -7.93 -0.19 -22.33
C LYS A 159 -7.97 -1.59 -21.70
N LEU A 160 -8.86 -1.78 -20.72
CA LEU A 160 -9.05 -3.02 -19.99
C LEU A 160 -10.44 -3.57 -20.29
N SER A 161 -10.59 -4.89 -20.33
CA SER A 161 -11.91 -5.49 -20.49
C SER A 161 -12.76 -5.28 -19.24
N SER A 162 -14.06 -5.07 -19.40
CA SER A 162 -14.98 -4.87 -18.27
C SER A 162 -15.02 -6.06 -17.30
N GLU A 163 -14.84 -7.27 -17.81
CA GLU A 163 -14.76 -8.50 -17.01
C GLU A 163 -13.50 -8.51 -16.13
N TYR A 164 -12.37 -8.05 -16.68
CA TYR A 164 -11.12 -7.92 -15.94
C TYR A 164 -11.23 -6.91 -14.80
N ILE A 165 -11.82 -5.74 -15.08
CA ILE A 165 -12.07 -4.69 -14.08
C ILE A 165 -12.96 -5.21 -12.95
N ALA A 166 -14.04 -5.92 -13.27
CA ALA A 166 -14.95 -6.47 -12.28
C ALA A 166 -14.26 -7.53 -11.40
N THR A 167 -13.53 -8.47 -12.02
CA THR A 167 -12.81 -9.53 -11.30
C THR A 167 -11.69 -8.99 -10.41
N ILE A 168 -10.91 -8.02 -10.90
CA ILE A 168 -9.88 -7.36 -10.08
C ILE A 168 -10.51 -6.60 -8.91
N SER A 169 -11.63 -5.90 -9.12
CA SER A 169 -12.35 -5.21 -8.04
C SER A 169 -12.79 -6.16 -6.94
N GLU A 170 -13.32 -7.32 -7.31
CA GLU A 170 -13.73 -8.35 -6.36
C GLU A 170 -12.54 -8.91 -5.56
N ILE A 171 -11.49 -9.34 -6.27
CA ILE A 171 -10.29 -9.93 -5.65
C ILE A 171 -9.58 -8.90 -4.75
N SER A 172 -9.50 -7.63 -5.19
CA SER A 172 -8.87 -6.58 -4.42
C SER A 172 -9.62 -6.30 -3.12
N LYS A 173 -10.94 -6.21 -3.16
CA LYS A 173 -11.78 -6.03 -1.96
C LYS A 173 -11.68 -7.20 -0.98
N GLU A 174 -11.54 -8.42 -1.49
CA GLU A 174 -11.40 -9.63 -0.66
C GLU A 174 -10.02 -9.72 0.00
N LYS A 175 -8.95 -9.41 -0.75
CA LYS A 175 -7.57 -9.68 -0.31
C LYS A 175 -6.78 -8.46 0.16
N MET A 176 -7.21 -7.25 -0.17
CA MET A 176 -6.59 -6.02 0.31
C MET A 176 -7.38 -5.42 1.47
N THR A 177 -6.69 -5.34 2.62
CA THR A 177 -7.16 -4.53 3.74
C THR A 177 -6.41 -3.20 3.67
N ILE A 178 -7.12 -2.11 3.38
CA ILE A 178 -6.50 -0.77 3.44
C ILE A 178 -6.26 -0.47 4.93
N PRO A 179 -5.03 -0.15 5.32
CA PRO A 179 -4.77 0.27 6.69
C PRO A 179 -5.59 1.54 6.96
N SER A 180 -6.57 1.42 7.81
CA SER A 180 -7.40 2.53 8.25
C SER A 180 -7.07 2.88 9.69
N VAL A 181 -7.12 4.16 10.01
CA VAL A 181 -7.03 4.65 11.38
C VAL A 181 -8.43 5.05 11.84
N PHE A 182 -8.70 4.85 13.09
CA PHE A 182 -9.94 5.35 13.67
C PHE A 182 -9.63 6.40 14.74
N VAL A 183 -10.46 7.42 14.75
CA VAL A 183 -10.44 8.49 15.75
C VAL A 183 -11.82 8.52 16.38
N ASN A 184 -11.87 8.53 17.69
CA ASN A 184 -13.10 8.64 18.45
C ASN A 184 -13.16 9.99 19.15
N GLY A 185 -14.36 10.57 19.17
CA GLY A 185 -14.67 11.76 19.95
C GLY A 185 -15.99 11.56 20.71
N ILE A 186 -16.01 11.97 21.95
CA ILE A 186 -17.21 11.92 22.78
C ILE A 186 -17.81 13.31 22.86
N VAL A 187 -19.11 13.39 22.60
CA VAL A 187 -19.87 14.63 22.74
C VAL A 187 -21.05 14.43 23.67
N GLU A 188 -21.36 15.42 24.47
CA GLU A 188 -22.59 15.52 25.22
C GLU A 188 -23.59 16.34 24.44
N ILE A 189 -24.77 15.77 24.18
CA ILE A 189 -25.82 16.41 23.40
C ILE A 189 -27.07 16.53 24.28
N THR A 190 -27.56 17.72 24.44
CA THR A 190 -28.82 18.00 25.14
C THR A 190 -29.74 18.84 24.28
N ASN A 191 -31.04 18.64 24.42
CA ASN A 191 -32.06 19.45 23.71
C ASN A 191 -33.28 19.65 24.63
N SER A 192 -33.69 20.92 24.85
CA SER A 192 -34.79 21.30 25.71
C SER A 192 -36.15 21.40 24.98
N ALA A 193 -36.23 20.99 23.72
CA ALA A 193 -37.48 20.96 22.97
C ALA A 193 -38.38 19.79 23.40
N SER A 194 -39.69 19.92 23.24
CA SER A 194 -40.64 18.84 23.52
C SER A 194 -40.43 17.59 22.67
N ASN A 195 -39.88 17.75 21.46
CA ASN A 195 -39.45 16.69 20.55
C ASN A 195 -37.93 16.50 20.51
N GLY A 196 -37.24 16.81 21.61
CA GLY A 196 -35.76 16.86 21.68
C GLY A 196 -35.09 15.57 21.23
N VAL A 197 -35.65 14.40 21.52
CA VAL A 197 -35.10 13.10 21.14
C VAL A 197 -35.11 12.89 19.62
N GLU A 198 -36.17 13.29 18.93
CA GLU A 198 -36.28 13.20 17.47
C GLU A 198 -35.28 14.14 16.80
N VAL A 199 -35.15 15.38 17.31
CA VAL A 199 -34.17 16.35 16.81
C VAL A 199 -32.74 15.85 16.97
N ILE A 200 -32.41 15.24 18.10
CA ILE A 200 -31.08 14.63 18.32
C ILE A 200 -30.86 13.48 17.33
N LYS A 201 -31.83 12.59 17.17
CA LYS A 201 -31.74 11.46 16.22
C LYS A 201 -31.49 11.94 14.80
N ASP A 202 -32.26 12.93 14.33
CA ASP A 202 -32.11 13.50 12.99
C ASP A 202 -30.75 14.19 12.80
N ALA A 203 -30.27 14.88 13.84
CA ALA A 203 -28.96 15.53 13.82
C ALA A 203 -27.82 14.49 13.71
N LEU A 204 -27.92 13.37 14.41
CA LEU A 204 -26.93 12.30 14.33
C LEU A 204 -26.95 11.59 12.97
N ILE A 205 -28.13 11.30 12.44
CA ILE A 205 -28.27 10.69 11.11
C ILE A 205 -27.71 11.61 10.01
N LYS A 206 -27.95 12.92 10.12
CA LYS A 206 -27.40 13.90 9.18
C LYS A 206 -25.87 13.96 9.24
N SER A 207 -25.29 13.89 10.44
CA SER A 207 -23.83 13.85 10.58
C SER A 207 -23.21 12.56 10.06
N GLU A 208 -23.85 11.40 10.22
CA GLU A 208 -23.36 10.14 9.63
C GLU A 208 -23.37 10.18 8.10
N LYS A 209 -24.43 10.74 7.50
CA LYS A 209 -24.57 10.90 6.03
C LYS A 209 -23.64 11.96 5.43
N ALA A 210 -23.10 12.86 6.23
CA ALA A 210 -22.19 13.90 5.77
C ALA A 210 -20.73 13.42 5.63
N ALA A 211 -20.43 12.16 5.99
CA ALA A 211 -19.11 11.59 5.81
C ALA A 211 -18.78 11.44 4.32
N PRO A 212 -17.58 11.88 3.87
CA PRO A 212 -17.14 11.73 2.49
C PRO A 212 -16.99 10.27 2.06
N ASP A 213 -17.10 10.00 0.76
CA ASP A 213 -16.84 8.68 0.20
C ASP A 213 -15.45 8.17 0.59
N GLY A 214 -15.37 6.86 0.89
CA GLY A 214 -14.13 6.23 1.36
C GLY A 214 -13.86 6.39 2.87
N THR A 215 -14.76 7.06 3.62
CA THR A 215 -14.68 7.18 5.09
C THR A 215 -15.95 6.63 5.73
N ARG A 216 -15.81 6.15 6.96
CA ARG A 216 -16.96 5.64 7.73
C ARG A 216 -17.08 6.39 9.03
N LEU A 217 -18.23 7.01 9.25
CA LEU A 217 -18.61 7.60 10.53
C LEU A 217 -19.68 6.72 11.17
N GLN A 218 -19.47 6.38 12.42
CA GLN A 218 -20.44 5.63 13.23
C GLN A 218 -20.67 6.36 14.55
N VAL A 219 -21.92 6.52 14.92
CA VAL A 219 -22.29 7.17 16.19
C VAL A 219 -22.95 6.16 17.11
N THR A 220 -22.43 6.08 18.36
CA THR A 220 -22.91 5.16 19.37
C THR A 220 -23.32 5.93 20.64
N TYR A 221 -24.49 5.65 21.20
CA TYR A 221 -24.93 6.20 22.47
C TYR A 221 -24.23 5.52 23.64
N GLN A 222 -23.65 6.31 24.55
CA GLN A 222 -22.92 5.82 25.72
C GLN A 222 -23.63 6.03 27.08
N GLY A 223 -24.82 6.57 27.05
CA GLY A 223 -25.56 6.91 28.27
C GLY A 223 -25.34 8.36 28.71
N SER A 224 -26.22 8.87 29.62
CA SER A 224 -26.13 10.22 30.19
C SER A 224 -25.92 11.33 29.15
N SER A 225 -26.70 11.33 28.07
CA SER A 225 -26.61 12.29 26.96
C SER A 225 -25.28 12.29 26.21
N ARG A 226 -24.45 11.24 26.36
CA ARG A 226 -23.14 11.11 25.71
C ARG A 226 -23.24 10.25 24.45
N TYR A 227 -22.62 10.72 23.39
CA TYR A 227 -22.54 10.05 22.10
C TYR A 227 -21.09 9.96 21.67
N MET A 228 -20.66 8.77 21.29
CA MET A 228 -19.33 8.51 20.76
C MET A 228 -19.38 8.47 19.25
N PHE A 229 -18.63 9.34 18.62
CA PHE A 229 -18.40 9.38 17.19
C PHE A 229 -17.11 8.64 16.89
N VAL A 230 -17.16 7.64 16.03
CA VAL A 230 -16.01 6.88 15.57
C VAL A 230 -15.86 7.12 14.07
N VAL A 231 -14.78 7.77 13.70
CA VAL A 231 -14.42 8.03 12.30
C VAL A 231 -13.32 7.07 11.90
N THR A 232 -13.56 6.33 10.84
CA THR A 232 -12.55 5.49 10.19
C THR A 232 -12.13 6.15 8.89
N ALA A 233 -10.82 6.44 8.75
CA ALA A 233 -10.25 7.09 7.57
C ALA A 233 -8.82 6.58 7.32
N GLU A 234 -8.22 6.97 6.20
CA GLU A 234 -6.87 6.54 5.81
C GLU A 234 -5.76 7.09 6.70
N ASN A 235 -5.94 8.31 7.20
CA ASN A 235 -4.96 8.97 8.06
C ASN A 235 -5.61 9.79 9.16
N TYR A 236 -4.85 10.04 10.23
CA TYR A 236 -5.33 10.76 11.41
C TYR A 236 -5.80 12.18 11.11
N LYS A 237 -5.11 12.90 10.21
CA LYS A 237 -5.48 14.29 9.85
C LYS A 237 -6.85 14.35 9.17
N LEU A 238 -7.12 13.39 8.30
CA LEU A 238 -8.42 13.29 7.62
C LEU A 238 -9.51 12.88 8.60
N ALA A 239 -9.22 11.89 9.47
CA ALA A 239 -10.15 11.45 10.50
C ALA A 239 -10.54 12.57 11.46
N ASP A 240 -9.58 13.35 11.96
CA ASP A 240 -9.83 14.51 12.83
C ASP A 240 -10.64 15.59 12.11
N LYS A 241 -10.32 15.88 10.85
CA LYS A 241 -11.07 16.87 10.06
C LYS A 241 -12.53 16.45 9.88
N ILE A 242 -12.78 15.17 9.58
CA ILE A 242 -14.14 14.64 9.42
C ILE A 242 -14.88 14.62 10.76
N LEU A 243 -14.20 14.25 11.84
CA LEU A 243 -14.78 14.25 13.18
C LEU A 243 -15.28 15.65 13.56
N ASN A 244 -14.43 16.67 13.39
CA ASN A 244 -14.80 18.06 13.68
C ASN A 244 -15.92 18.55 12.77
N ALA A 245 -15.86 18.26 11.47
CA ALA A 245 -16.94 18.60 10.54
C ALA A 245 -18.27 17.94 10.92
N SER A 246 -18.23 16.69 11.40
CA SER A 246 -19.42 15.95 11.86
C SER A 246 -20.03 16.59 13.10
N PHE A 247 -19.21 17.08 14.03
CA PHE A 247 -19.68 17.84 15.19
C PHE A 247 -20.36 19.14 14.77
N ASP A 248 -19.79 19.88 13.80
CA ASP A 248 -20.39 21.12 13.28
C ASP A 248 -21.74 20.85 12.60
N VAL A 249 -21.85 19.76 11.84
CA VAL A 249 -23.11 19.36 11.21
C VAL A 249 -24.16 19.00 12.26
N ALA A 250 -23.79 18.21 13.27
CA ALA A 250 -24.67 17.85 14.37
C ALA A 250 -25.13 19.11 15.16
N ALA A 251 -24.21 20.02 15.50
CA ALA A 251 -24.51 21.24 16.22
C ALA A 251 -25.48 22.16 15.45
N LYS A 252 -25.27 22.33 14.13
CA LYS A 252 -26.18 23.08 13.27
C LYS A 252 -27.58 22.47 13.19
N ALA A 253 -27.66 21.15 13.14
CA ALA A 253 -28.93 20.43 13.05
C ALA A 253 -29.74 20.46 14.38
N LEU A 254 -29.06 20.55 15.52
CA LEU A 254 -29.72 20.68 16.85
C LEU A 254 -30.46 22.00 17.05
N GLY A 255 -30.09 23.05 16.30
CA GLY A 255 -30.74 24.36 16.37
C GLY A 255 -30.52 25.11 17.70
N LYS A 256 -31.28 26.20 17.92
CA LYS A 256 -31.09 27.10 19.08
C LYS A 256 -31.43 26.51 20.47
N LYS A 257 -32.21 25.44 20.51
CA LYS A 257 -32.64 24.77 21.76
C LYS A 257 -31.78 23.55 22.13
N GLY A 258 -30.84 23.18 21.28
CA GLY A 258 -29.90 22.10 21.50
C GLY A 258 -28.49 22.62 21.83
N SER A 259 -27.76 21.91 22.64
CA SER A 259 -26.34 22.15 22.88
C SER A 259 -25.51 20.89 22.59
N LEU A 260 -24.34 21.07 22.02
CA LEU A 260 -23.34 20.06 21.77
C LEU A 260 -22.04 20.51 22.42
N THR A 261 -21.54 19.75 23.39
CA THR A 261 -20.27 20.00 24.06
C THR A 261 -19.33 18.84 23.77
N SER A 262 -18.19 19.12 23.10
CA SER A 262 -17.18 18.10 22.88
C SER A 262 -16.39 17.84 24.16
N MET A 263 -16.33 16.57 24.58
CA MET A 263 -15.42 16.12 25.61
C MET A 263 -14.16 15.61 24.94
N LYS A 264 -12.96 15.99 25.41
CA LYS A 264 -11.71 15.42 24.91
C LYS A 264 -11.76 13.91 25.12
N GLY A 265 -12.02 13.18 24.05
CA GLY A 265 -11.95 11.73 24.03
C GLY A 265 -10.51 11.26 23.90
N ASP A 266 -10.25 10.13 24.50
CA ASP A 266 -8.96 9.45 24.53
C ASP A 266 -8.51 9.02 23.14
N GLN A 267 -7.19 9.11 22.92
CA GLN A 267 -6.51 9.13 21.63
C GLN A 267 -6.63 7.84 20.78
N ALA A 268 -6.51 8.06 19.49
CA ALA A 268 -6.27 7.13 18.39
C ALA A 268 -5.54 5.81 18.71
N ARG A 269 -6.14 4.68 18.38
CA ARG A 269 -5.47 3.37 18.35
C ARG A 269 -5.32 2.90 16.90
N LYS A 270 -4.09 2.46 16.55
CA LYS A 270 -3.82 1.71 15.32
C LYS A 270 -4.33 0.28 15.47
N THR A 271 -5.06 -0.20 14.50
CA THR A 271 -5.23 -1.63 14.23
C THR A 271 -4.17 -2.12 13.28
#